data_7c2807f4f52ddc566d7950bb3bc87f0d
#
_entry.id   7c2807f4f52ddc566d7950bb3bc87f0d
#
_cell.length_a   1.000
_cell.length_b   1.000
_cell.length_c   1.000
_cell.angle_alpha   90.00
_cell.angle_beta   90.00
_cell.angle_gamma   90.00
#
_symmetry.space_group_name_H-M   'P 1'
#
loop_
_entity.id
_entity.type
_entity.pdbx_description
1 polymer ?
#
loop_
_entity_poly.entity_id
_entity_poly.type
_entity_poly.pdbx_seq_one_letter_code
_entity_poly.pdbx_strand_id
1 'polypeptide(L)'
;MTDNSAARGEIMQNNWESKRDWILFRERIAGWQEAYIGRLNREYIELLSRDGPEAEKFWELYRRIRRDKRNTGVQAEMRNSEILANLCRLVNEGVIGYDDLDGFSEELREDVIRITSYNAHEPE
;
A
#
# COMPACT_ATOMS: atom_id res chain seq x y z
N MET A 1 -19.08 10.13 37.07
CA MET A 1 -17.75 9.72 36.68
C MET A 1 -17.79 8.74 35.55
N THR A 2 -17.14 9.05 34.49
CA THR A 2 -17.12 8.18 33.33
C THR A 2 -16.42 6.87 33.68
N ASP A 3 -17.00 5.77 33.28
CA ASP A 3 -16.41 4.46 33.53
C ASP A 3 -15.21 4.26 32.59
N ASN A 4 -14.01 4.50 33.12
CA ASN A 4 -12.78 4.33 32.37
C ASN A 4 -12.39 2.88 32.17
N SER A 5 -13.04 1.95 32.87
CA SER A 5 -12.71 0.52 32.76
C SER A 5 -13.04 -0.04 31.39
N ALA A 6 -14.22 0.29 30.85
CA ALA A 6 -14.63 -0.17 29.53
C ALA A 6 -13.75 0.45 28.44
N ALA A 7 -13.46 1.74 28.57
CA ALA A 7 -12.60 2.44 27.62
C ALA A 7 -11.19 1.87 27.63
N ARG A 8 -10.65 1.54 28.80
CA ARG A 8 -9.33 0.92 28.91
C ARG A 8 -9.30 -0.47 28.30
N GLY A 9 -10.37 -1.24 28.47
CA GLY A 9 -10.48 -2.57 27.88
C GLY A 9 -10.48 -2.49 26.36
N GLU A 10 -11.23 -1.55 25.80
CA GLU A 10 -11.27 -1.34 24.35
C GLU A 10 -9.92 -0.89 23.82
N ILE A 11 -9.26 0.03 24.50
CA ILE A 11 -7.93 0.52 24.09
C ILE A 11 -6.91 -0.61 24.11
N MET A 12 -6.92 -1.46 25.14
CA MET A 12 -6.00 -2.59 25.23
C MET A 12 -6.25 -3.62 24.12
N GLN A 13 -7.51 -3.88 23.80
CA GLN A 13 -7.89 -4.79 22.73
C GLN A 13 -7.46 -4.24 21.38
N ASN A 14 -7.70 -2.95 21.14
CA ASN A 14 -7.26 -2.27 19.91
C ASN A 14 -5.75 -2.26 19.78
N ASN A 15 -5.02 -2.06 20.87
CA ASN A 15 -3.56 -2.12 20.86
C ASN A 15 -3.05 -3.50 20.50
N TRP A 16 -3.71 -4.55 21.00
CA TRP A 16 -3.35 -5.92 20.67
C TRP A 16 -3.53 -6.19 19.17
N GLU A 17 -4.70 -5.84 18.63
CA GLU A 17 -4.99 -6.00 17.20
C GLU A 17 -4.04 -5.15 16.35
N SER A 18 -3.78 -3.93 16.78
CA SER A 18 -2.85 -3.02 16.10
C SER A 18 -1.44 -3.61 16.05
N LYS A 19 -0.98 -4.23 17.13
CA LYS A 19 0.32 -4.89 17.16
C LYS A 19 0.39 -6.06 16.21
N ARG A 20 -0.63 -6.88 16.19
CA ARG A 20 -0.70 -8.02 15.26
C ARG A 20 -0.70 -7.55 13.82
N ASP A 21 -1.50 -6.54 13.53
CA ASP A 21 -1.58 -5.97 12.19
C ASP A 21 -0.24 -5.39 11.75
N TRP A 22 0.45 -4.70 12.66
CA TRP A 22 1.75 -4.12 12.36
C TRP A 22 2.80 -5.19 12.07
N ILE A 23 2.83 -6.25 12.85
CA ILE A 23 3.75 -7.37 12.64
C ILE A 23 3.48 -8.01 11.27
N LEU A 24 2.22 -8.25 10.96
CA LEU A 24 1.84 -8.85 9.69
C LEU A 24 2.20 -7.95 8.52
N PHE A 25 1.94 -6.66 8.64
CA PHE A 25 2.30 -5.69 7.60
C PHE A 25 3.80 -5.72 7.33
N ARG A 26 4.61 -5.68 8.38
CA ARG A 26 6.08 -5.72 8.24
C ARG A 26 6.55 -7.00 7.57
N GLU A 27 5.88 -8.11 7.83
CA GLU A 27 6.23 -9.39 7.20
C GLU A 27 5.90 -9.41 5.71
N ARG A 28 4.82 -8.76 5.31
CA ARG A 28 4.31 -8.87 3.94
C ARG A 28 4.80 -7.77 3.00
N ILE A 29 5.13 -6.59 3.51
CA ILE A 29 5.40 -5.43 2.66
C ILE A 29 6.57 -5.66 1.70
N ALA A 30 7.62 -6.32 2.15
CA ALA A 30 8.80 -6.55 1.30
C ALA A 30 8.45 -7.38 0.06
N GLY A 31 7.64 -8.42 0.23
CA GLY A 31 7.21 -9.26 -0.89
C GLY A 31 6.30 -8.51 -1.86
N TRP A 32 5.40 -7.71 -1.34
CA TRP A 32 4.51 -6.88 -2.17
C TRP A 32 5.32 -5.88 -3.00
N GLN A 33 6.30 -5.24 -2.39
CA GLN A 33 7.14 -4.26 -3.07
C GLN A 33 8.01 -4.93 -4.12
N GLU A 34 8.57 -6.08 -3.81
CA GLU A 34 9.38 -6.84 -4.76
C GLU A 34 8.57 -7.20 -6.01
N ALA A 35 7.36 -7.69 -5.84
CA ALA A 35 6.49 -8.04 -6.95
C ALA A 35 6.10 -6.79 -7.76
N TYR A 36 5.78 -5.70 -7.10
CA TYR A 36 5.39 -4.47 -7.76
C TYR A 36 6.55 -3.87 -8.54
N ILE A 37 7.72 -3.77 -7.93
CA ILE A 37 8.92 -3.25 -8.60
C ILE A 37 9.28 -4.12 -9.80
N GLY A 38 9.08 -5.44 -9.67
CA GLY A 38 9.27 -6.35 -10.81
C GLY A 38 8.37 -6.03 -11.98
N ARG A 39 7.10 -5.68 -11.72
CA ARG A 39 6.18 -5.23 -12.77
C ARG A 39 6.66 -3.92 -13.39
N LEU A 40 7.08 -2.96 -12.57
CA LEU A 40 7.61 -1.71 -13.07
C LEU A 40 8.83 -1.93 -13.96
N ASN A 41 9.73 -2.82 -13.54
CA ASN A 41 10.92 -3.13 -14.32
C ASN A 41 10.56 -3.69 -15.69
N ARG A 42 9.53 -4.53 -15.78
CA ARG A 42 9.07 -5.05 -17.07
C ARG A 42 8.53 -3.93 -17.97
N GLU A 43 7.81 -2.97 -17.39
CA GLU A 43 7.34 -1.80 -18.13
C GLU A 43 8.51 -0.95 -18.62
N TYR A 44 9.56 -0.81 -17.80
CA TYR A 44 10.76 -0.05 -18.20
C TYR A 44 11.51 -0.75 -19.32
N ILE A 45 11.59 -2.08 -19.28
CA ILE A 45 12.21 -2.86 -20.35
C ILE A 45 11.43 -2.62 -21.65
N GLU A 46 10.11 -2.65 -21.59
CA GLU A 46 9.25 -2.40 -22.73
C GLU A 46 9.50 -1.01 -23.32
N LEU A 47 9.58 -0.01 -22.44
CA LEU A 47 9.87 1.36 -22.83
C LEU A 47 11.20 1.46 -23.56
N LEU A 48 12.25 0.86 -23.01
CA LEU A 48 13.58 0.92 -23.59
C LEU A 48 13.72 0.10 -24.87
N SER A 49 12.83 -0.88 -25.06
CA SER A 49 12.85 -1.75 -26.24
C SER A 49 12.10 -1.17 -27.44
N ARG A 50 11.36 -0.08 -27.25
CA ARG A 50 10.64 0.56 -28.35
C ARG A 50 11.57 1.19 -29.36
N ASP A 51 11.08 1.34 -30.59
CA ASP A 51 11.79 2.13 -31.60
C ASP A 51 11.71 3.61 -31.22
N GLY A 52 12.74 4.34 -31.54
CA GLY A 52 12.77 5.78 -31.30
C GLY A 52 14.13 6.26 -30.83
N PRO A 53 14.27 7.58 -30.69
CA PRO A 53 15.54 8.18 -30.24
C PRO A 53 15.90 7.72 -28.82
N GLU A 54 17.17 7.38 -28.66
CA GLU A 54 17.67 6.87 -27.38
C GLU A 54 17.55 7.91 -26.26
N ALA A 55 17.82 9.18 -26.57
CA ALA A 55 17.73 10.23 -25.56
C ALA A 55 16.31 10.42 -25.03
N GLU A 56 15.32 10.31 -25.91
CA GLU A 56 13.91 10.42 -25.48
C GLU A 56 13.54 9.29 -24.55
N LYS A 57 13.96 8.07 -24.84
CA LYS A 57 13.70 6.91 -24.00
C LYS A 57 14.38 7.06 -22.64
N PHE A 58 15.61 7.53 -22.64
CA PHE A 58 16.36 7.75 -21.40
C PHE A 58 15.63 8.73 -20.46
N TRP A 59 15.22 9.86 -20.99
CA TRP A 59 14.56 10.88 -20.18
C TRP A 59 13.15 10.49 -19.79
N GLU A 60 12.45 9.75 -20.64
CA GLU A 60 11.13 9.21 -20.28
C GLU A 60 11.25 8.21 -19.13
N LEU A 61 12.26 7.33 -19.19
CA LEU A 61 12.52 6.38 -18.10
C LEU A 61 12.80 7.12 -16.80
N TYR A 62 13.63 8.16 -16.86
CA TYR A 62 13.94 8.97 -15.68
C TYR A 62 12.67 9.55 -15.07
N ARG A 63 11.80 10.13 -15.90
CA ARG A 63 10.55 10.71 -15.39
C ARG A 63 9.64 9.66 -14.78
N ARG A 64 9.56 8.49 -15.40
CA ARG A 64 8.72 7.40 -14.89
C ARG A 64 9.24 6.86 -13.56
N ILE A 65 10.53 6.63 -13.44
CA ILE A 65 11.14 6.19 -12.19
C ILE A 65 10.91 7.24 -11.09
N ARG A 66 11.08 8.50 -11.42
CA ARG A 66 10.87 9.59 -10.46
C ARG A 66 9.43 9.64 -9.95
N ARG A 67 8.46 9.39 -10.84
CA ARG A 67 7.05 9.30 -10.47
C ARG A 67 6.78 8.04 -9.65
N ASP A 68 7.25 6.90 -10.13
CA ASP A 68 6.92 5.60 -9.55
C ASP A 68 7.53 5.39 -8.17
N LYS A 69 8.70 5.97 -7.92
CA LYS A 69 9.34 5.81 -6.60
C LYS A 69 8.56 6.44 -5.46
N ARG A 70 7.60 7.31 -5.77
CA ARG A 70 6.73 7.93 -4.77
C ARG A 70 5.62 6.98 -4.32
N ASN A 71 5.36 5.93 -5.08
CA ASN A 71 4.32 4.96 -4.75
C ASN A 71 4.71 4.14 -3.53
N THR A 72 3.70 3.79 -2.75
CA THR A 72 3.88 2.96 -1.55
C THR A 72 4.44 1.59 -1.90
N GLY A 73 4.14 1.10 -3.10
CA GLY A 73 4.70 -0.15 -3.61
C GLY A 73 6.22 -0.11 -3.83
N VAL A 74 6.81 1.09 -3.83
CA VAL A 74 8.26 1.28 -3.93
C VAL A 74 8.84 1.67 -2.58
N GLN A 75 8.22 2.65 -1.90
CA GLN A 75 8.64 3.05 -0.56
C GLN A 75 7.43 3.40 0.28
N ALA A 76 7.34 2.76 1.43
CA ALA A 76 6.24 2.94 2.36
C ALA A 76 6.71 3.68 3.61
N GLU A 77 5.81 4.44 4.21
CA GLU A 77 6.05 5.06 5.51
C GLU A 77 5.91 3.98 6.58
N MET A 78 7.03 3.50 7.11
CA MET A 78 7.05 2.36 8.03
C MET A 78 6.78 2.79 9.47
N ARG A 79 5.53 3.21 9.72
CA ARG A 79 5.02 3.56 11.05
C ARG A 79 3.71 2.83 11.29
N ASN A 80 3.54 2.34 12.51
CA ASN A 80 2.29 1.65 12.87
C ASN A 80 1.07 2.54 12.64
N SER A 81 1.17 3.83 12.93
CA SER A 81 0.06 4.78 12.73
C SER A 81 -0.31 4.97 11.26
N GLU A 82 0.54 4.53 10.33
CA GLU A 82 0.33 4.69 8.89
C GLU A 82 -0.17 3.42 8.20
N ILE A 83 -0.47 2.36 8.95
CA ILE A 83 -0.90 1.08 8.35
C ILE A 83 -2.12 1.26 7.46
N LEU A 84 -3.17 1.90 7.95
CA LEU A 84 -4.40 2.07 7.19
C LEU A 84 -4.12 2.85 5.90
N ALA A 85 -3.41 3.97 6.00
CA ALA A 85 -3.08 4.78 4.85
C ALA A 85 -2.21 4.00 3.85
N ASN A 86 -1.23 3.26 4.35
CA ASN A 86 -0.36 2.44 3.50
C ASN A 86 -1.15 1.37 2.74
N LEU A 87 -2.02 0.65 3.43
CA LEU A 87 -2.83 -0.39 2.80
C LEU A 87 -3.77 0.18 1.75
N CYS A 88 -4.40 1.31 2.04
CA CYS A 88 -5.26 1.98 1.07
C CYS A 88 -4.48 2.41 -0.18
N ARG A 89 -3.29 2.97 0.00
CA ARG A 89 -2.44 3.36 -1.13
C ARG A 89 -2.01 2.15 -1.95
N LEU A 90 -1.62 1.07 -1.28
CA LEU A 90 -1.21 -0.16 -1.96
C LEU A 90 -2.34 -0.73 -2.82
N VAL A 91 -3.57 -0.71 -2.31
CA VAL A 91 -4.74 -1.14 -3.09
C VAL A 91 -4.96 -0.20 -4.27
N ASN A 92 -4.94 1.11 -4.03
CA ASN A 92 -5.18 2.10 -5.09
C ASN A 92 -4.11 2.08 -6.17
N GLU A 93 -2.88 1.76 -5.81
CA GLU A 93 -1.75 1.65 -6.76
C GLU A 93 -1.75 0.32 -7.51
N GLY A 94 -2.63 -0.60 -7.15
CA GLY A 94 -2.66 -1.92 -7.76
C GLY A 94 -1.54 -2.85 -7.32
N VAL A 95 -0.90 -2.53 -6.17
CA VAL A 95 0.16 -3.39 -5.61
C VAL A 95 -0.45 -4.62 -4.98
N ILE A 96 -1.56 -4.46 -4.26
CA ILE A 96 -2.28 -5.55 -3.61
C ILE A 96 -3.76 -5.49 -3.97
N GLY A 97 -4.44 -6.62 -3.84
CA GLY A 97 -5.88 -6.70 -3.90
C GLY A 97 -6.46 -6.96 -2.53
N TYR A 98 -7.78 -7.01 -2.43
CA TYR A 98 -8.46 -7.27 -1.16
C TYR A 98 -8.11 -8.63 -0.56
N ASP A 99 -7.80 -9.62 -1.41
CA ASP A 99 -7.39 -10.94 -0.93
C ASP A 99 -6.11 -10.88 -0.11
N ASP A 100 -5.25 -9.91 -0.40
CA ASP A 100 -4.00 -9.74 0.33
C ASP A 100 -4.21 -9.20 1.74
N LEU A 101 -5.42 -8.75 2.06
CA LEU A 101 -5.77 -8.27 3.39
C LEU A 101 -6.09 -9.40 4.37
N ASP A 102 -6.12 -10.63 3.88
CA ASP A 102 -6.39 -11.79 4.73
C ASP A 102 -5.37 -11.87 5.87
N GLY A 103 -5.85 -12.10 7.08
CA GLY A 103 -5.00 -12.16 8.26
C GLY A 103 -4.93 -10.87 9.06
N PHE A 104 -5.26 -9.73 8.46
CA PHE A 104 -5.38 -8.48 9.21
C PHE A 104 -6.68 -8.47 10.01
N SER A 105 -6.77 -7.61 11.02
CA SER A 105 -7.98 -7.49 11.83
C SER A 105 -9.17 -7.12 10.94
N GLU A 106 -10.36 -7.57 11.36
CA GLU A 106 -11.59 -7.30 10.63
C GLU A 106 -11.82 -5.79 10.47
N GLU A 107 -11.60 -5.04 11.55
CA GLU A 107 -11.76 -3.59 11.53
C GLU A 107 -10.88 -2.94 10.47
N LEU A 108 -9.61 -3.32 10.43
CA LEU A 108 -8.67 -2.75 9.46
C LEU A 108 -9.06 -3.12 8.03
N ARG A 109 -9.42 -4.37 7.80
CA ARG A 109 -9.86 -4.81 6.46
C ARG A 109 -11.10 -4.05 5.99
N GLU A 110 -12.08 -3.90 6.87
CA GLU A 110 -13.31 -3.18 6.55
C GLU A 110 -13.03 -1.71 6.22
N ASP A 111 -12.15 -1.08 6.98
CA ASP A 111 -11.77 0.31 6.74
C ASP A 111 -11.08 0.48 5.39
N VAL A 112 -10.15 -0.42 5.06
CA VAL A 112 -9.46 -0.37 3.77
C VAL A 112 -10.46 -0.53 2.62
N ILE A 113 -11.33 -1.53 2.72
CA ILE A 113 -12.31 -1.79 1.66
C ILE A 113 -13.25 -0.61 1.51
N ARG A 114 -13.75 -0.07 2.61
CA ARG A 114 -14.67 1.06 2.58
C ARG A 114 -14.02 2.28 1.92
N ILE A 115 -12.81 2.62 2.32
CA ILE A 115 -12.11 3.80 1.81
C ILE A 115 -11.76 3.64 0.33
N THR A 116 -11.24 2.49 -0.05
CA THR A 116 -10.80 2.27 -1.43
C THR A 116 -11.98 2.05 -2.37
N SER A 117 -13.06 1.46 -1.90
CA SER A 117 -14.28 1.30 -2.70
C SER A 117 -14.91 2.65 -3.01
N TYR A 118 -14.90 3.57 -2.05
CA TYR A 118 -15.41 4.92 -2.26
C TYR A 118 -14.60 5.63 -3.35
N ASN A 119 -13.28 5.52 -3.29
CA ASN A 119 -12.40 6.13 -4.29
C ASN A 119 -12.62 5.54 -5.69
N ALA A 120 -12.90 4.25 -5.76
CA ALA A 120 -13.13 3.57 -7.04
C ALA A 120 -14.42 3.99 -7.72
N HIS A 121 -15.38 4.56 -6.98
CA HIS A 121 -16.67 4.99 -7.51
C HIS A 121 -16.73 6.47 -7.82
N GLU A 122 -15.64 7.20 -7.66
CA GLU A 122 -15.62 8.61 -8.03
C GLU A 122 -15.79 8.75 -9.54
N PRO A 123 -16.70 9.62 -9.99
CA PRO A 123 -16.86 9.84 -11.43
C PRO A 123 -15.62 10.51 -12.00
N GLU A 124 -15.21 10.02 -13.14
CA GLU A 124 -14.10 10.61 -13.86
C GLU A 124 -14.45 12.00 -14.40
#